data_206e1f225b4838029da4029f853e89e8
#
_entry.id   206e1f225b4838029da4029f853e89e8
#
_cell.length_a   1.000
_cell.length_b   1.000
_cell.length_c   1.000
_cell.angle_alpha   90.00
_cell.angle_beta   90.00
_cell.angle_gamma   90.00
#
_symmetry.space_group_name_H-M   'P 1'
#
loop_
_entity.id
_entity.type
_entity.pdbx_description
1 polymer ?
#
loop_
_entity_poly.entity_id
_entity_poly.type
_entity_poly.pdbx_seq_one_letter_code
_entity_poly.pdbx_strand_id
1 'polypeptide(L)'
;MTIPRLVQQSVIRVCAILLVKGIGLAGRVTLTRMVGPEGIGLYQIAYSFYGFALMLAGGLPTTLALATAKRPSHGWTFFIIISLLVGPVIGLASLTMFLLAPGIADLLGNRNLEFAIRSLAPALAAVTLLSLLRGYLQGLKQITVIAVSEVVEQSVRYAVLLLLVWQLLDTGIERAVGWGLYGTVSGAIAAFAMLTLFHAFSQKRLPAATHERSLPASWFIKTSLLISATRLLIPASEFIDALLIPNRLLSAGYSTSTATAMYGVIYGMGVIVVYTPTLLTGALSHTVSAQLAAAWQQGNLIRYRRLSRTVLRAAWLWGLISGIFLYECADELSFYIFNTAEAGIIIRYLALVPMIVGFREVSTCILWARDSQKQPLVGLLTGIGCSVVLQYILVAIPGWGYLGACIGIMTLELVALMSNMSGRNRIHNTRKRNLMLALVDLVIIDTFYWGVSMTFHPSPETAGLLRFLFMSLFYFTGSGLYMYLRCIRKSLL
;
A
#
# COMPACT_ATOMS: atom_id res chain seq x y z
N MET A 1 25.82 20.50 -16.78
CA MET A 1 25.20 20.62 -15.44
C MET A 1 25.17 19.24 -14.80
N THR A 2 26.03 18.97 -13.85
CA THR A 2 26.04 17.69 -13.10
C THR A 2 24.87 17.71 -12.11
N ILE A 3 23.88 16.85 -12.33
CA ILE A 3 22.76 16.67 -11.40
C ILE A 3 23.36 16.29 -10.03
N PRO A 4 23.02 17.00 -8.93
CA PRO A 4 23.53 16.68 -7.62
C PRO A 4 23.26 15.20 -7.29
N ARG A 5 24.23 14.47 -6.74
CA ARG A 5 24.12 13.02 -6.40
C ARG A 5 22.84 12.68 -5.62
N LEU A 6 22.39 13.57 -4.77
CA LEU A 6 21.12 13.41 -4.01
C LEU A 6 19.89 13.36 -4.93
N VAL A 7 19.83 14.20 -5.97
CA VAL A 7 18.70 14.19 -6.91
C VAL A 7 18.72 12.90 -7.73
N GLN A 8 19.89 12.47 -8.20
CA GLN A 8 20.04 11.22 -8.94
C GLN A 8 19.59 10.01 -8.10
N GLN A 9 20.01 9.92 -6.83
CA GLN A 9 19.58 8.84 -5.93
C GLN A 9 18.08 8.87 -5.65
N SER A 10 17.49 10.06 -5.53
CA SER A 10 16.05 10.21 -5.34
C SER A 10 15.26 9.75 -6.57
N VAL A 11 15.71 10.10 -7.78
CA VAL A 11 15.08 9.64 -9.03
C VAL A 11 15.17 8.12 -9.17
N ILE A 12 16.35 7.52 -8.93
CA ILE A 12 16.52 6.06 -8.96
C ILE A 12 15.59 5.39 -7.96
N ARG A 13 15.44 5.94 -6.76
CA ARG A 13 14.54 5.39 -5.73
C ARG A 13 13.08 5.44 -6.17
N VAL A 14 12.63 6.56 -6.73
CA VAL A 14 11.25 6.71 -7.24
C VAL A 14 10.99 5.74 -8.40
N CYS A 15 11.90 5.65 -9.37
CA CYS A 15 11.78 4.70 -10.49
C CYS A 15 11.72 3.25 -10.00
N ALA A 16 12.56 2.87 -9.03
CA ALA A 16 12.54 1.53 -8.46
C ALA A 16 11.23 1.23 -7.72
N ILE A 17 10.70 2.17 -6.95
CA ILE A 17 9.39 2.02 -6.28
C ILE A 17 8.27 1.81 -7.31
N LEU A 18 8.27 2.58 -8.40
CA LEU A 18 7.28 2.42 -9.47
C LEU A 18 7.41 1.06 -10.17
N LEU A 19 8.64 0.60 -10.46
CA LEU A 19 8.89 -0.72 -11.04
C LEU A 19 8.43 -1.85 -10.11
N VAL A 20 8.79 -1.79 -8.84
CA VAL A 20 8.37 -2.78 -7.82
C VAL A 20 6.85 -2.86 -7.73
N LYS A 21 6.17 -1.71 -7.70
CA LYS A 21 4.70 -1.65 -7.67
C LYS A 21 4.09 -2.15 -8.98
N GLY A 22 4.69 -1.82 -10.12
CA GLY A 22 4.27 -2.31 -11.44
C GLY A 22 4.39 -3.83 -11.56
N ILE A 23 5.52 -4.40 -11.16
CA ILE A 23 5.73 -5.86 -11.11
C ILE A 23 4.71 -6.51 -10.17
N GLY A 24 4.51 -5.90 -8.98
CA GLY A 24 3.54 -6.40 -8.01
C GLY A 24 2.10 -6.39 -8.54
N LEU A 25 1.69 -5.31 -9.20
CA LEU A 25 0.37 -5.21 -9.81
C LEU A 25 0.19 -6.22 -10.96
N ALA A 26 1.15 -6.26 -11.89
CA ALA A 26 1.12 -7.20 -13.02
C ALA A 26 1.08 -8.66 -12.55
N GLY A 27 1.94 -9.02 -11.58
CA GLY A 27 1.96 -10.37 -11.02
C GLY A 27 0.66 -10.74 -10.33
N ARG A 28 0.04 -9.79 -9.60
CA ARG A 28 -1.24 -10.01 -8.92
C ARG A 28 -2.40 -10.13 -9.90
N VAL A 29 -2.44 -9.31 -10.95
CA VAL A 29 -3.43 -9.41 -12.03
C VAL A 29 -3.31 -10.76 -12.74
N THR A 30 -2.09 -11.18 -13.10
CA THR A 30 -1.85 -12.47 -13.73
C THR A 30 -2.28 -13.63 -12.82
N LEU A 31 -1.91 -13.57 -11.53
CA LEU A 31 -2.35 -14.56 -10.55
C LEU A 31 -3.88 -14.65 -10.50
N THR A 32 -4.57 -13.51 -10.40
CA THR A 32 -6.03 -13.46 -10.34
C THR A 32 -6.68 -14.10 -11.57
N ARG A 33 -6.13 -13.86 -12.76
CA ARG A 33 -6.63 -14.49 -13.99
C ARG A 33 -6.43 -16.01 -14.05
N MET A 34 -5.39 -16.50 -13.36
CA MET A 34 -5.10 -17.95 -13.30
C MET A 34 -5.96 -18.69 -12.28
N VAL A 35 -6.13 -18.12 -11.09
CA VAL A 35 -6.75 -18.82 -9.95
C VAL A 35 -8.18 -18.35 -9.64
N GLY A 36 -8.67 -17.31 -10.30
CA GLY A 36 -10.02 -16.75 -10.11
C GLY A 36 -10.23 -16.09 -8.75
N PRO A 37 -11.50 -15.74 -8.43
CA PRO A 37 -11.86 -15.02 -7.20
C PRO A 37 -11.52 -15.77 -5.91
N GLU A 38 -11.75 -17.08 -5.86
CA GLU A 38 -11.46 -17.90 -4.67
C GLU A 38 -9.95 -17.99 -4.42
N GLY A 39 -9.16 -18.27 -5.45
CA GLY A 39 -7.71 -18.41 -5.32
C GLY A 39 -7.04 -17.10 -4.90
N ILE A 40 -7.46 -15.95 -5.45
CA ILE A 40 -6.93 -14.66 -5.00
C ILE A 40 -7.41 -14.31 -3.59
N GLY A 41 -8.59 -14.80 -3.17
CA GLY A 41 -9.08 -14.70 -1.79
C GLY A 41 -8.18 -15.46 -0.81
N LEU A 42 -7.85 -16.71 -1.11
CA LEU A 42 -6.91 -17.52 -0.32
C LEU A 42 -5.54 -16.83 -0.20
N TYR A 43 -5.02 -16.35 -1.33
CA TYR A 43 -3.77 -15.59 -1.36
C TYR A 43 -3.84 -14.36 -0.45
N GLN A 44 -4.88 -13.54 -0.59
CA GLN A 44 -4.99 -12.26 0.10
C GLN A 44 -5.20 -12.42 1.62
N ILE A 45 -6.04 -13.38 2.05
CA ILE A 45 -6.26 -13.68 3.47
C ILE A 45 -4.96 -14.14 4.13
N ALA A 46 -4.28 -15.12 3.55
CA ALA A 46 -3.01 -15.63 4.08
C ALA A 46 -1.93 -14.54 4.11
N TYR A 47 -1.90 -13.69 3.08
CA TYR A 47 -0.92 -12.62 2.95
C TYR A 47 -1.17 -11.46 3.93
N SER A 48 -2.43 -11.16 4.27
CA SER A 48 -2.78 -10.15 5.29
C SER A 48 -2.34 -10.60 6.68
N PHE A 49 -2.55 -11.88 7.03
CA PHE A 49 -2.03 -12.46 8.28
C PHE A 49 -0.50 -12.42 8.33
N TYR A 50 0.17 -12.84 7.26
CA TYR A 50 1.63 -12.78 7.15
C TYR A 50 2.16 -11.36 7.28
N GLY A 51 1.53 -10.38 6.62
CA GLY A 51 1.89 -8.96 6.68
C GLY A 51 1.80 -8.41 8.10
N PHE A 52 0.75 -8.77 8.84
CA PHE A 52 0.60 -8.44 10.26
C PHE A 52 1.74 -9.03 11.09
N ALA A 53 2.01 -10.34 10.96
CA ALA A 53 3.08 -11.02 11.68
C ALA A 53 4.47 -10.41 11.38
N LEU A 54 4.74 -10.09 10.12
CA LEU A 54 6.00 -9.46 9.68
C LEU A 54 6.19 -8.06 10.30
N MET A 55 5.11 -7.27 10.41
CA MET A 55 5.18 -5.90 10.93
C MET A 55 5.39 -5.81 12.44
N LEU A 56 5.18 -6.89 13.20
CA LEU A 56 5.59 -6.95 14.60
C LEU A 56 7.09 -6.65 14.76
N ALA A 57 7.90 -7.11 13.82
CA ALA A 57 9.34 -6.83 13.75
C ALA A 57 9.70 -5.60 12.88
N GLY A 58 8.72 -4.88 12.33
CA GLY A 58 8.90 -3.84 11.31
C GLY A 58 9.71 -2.61 11.73
N GLY A 59 9.90 -2.38 13.03
CA GLY A 59 10.75 -1.32 13.56
C GLY A 59 12.24 -1.64 13.58
N LEU A 60 12.62 -2.92 13.64
CA LEU A 60 14.01 -3.36 13.76
C LEU A 60 14.91 -2.85 12.62
N PRO A 61 14.52 -2.99 11.33
CA PRO A 61 15.36 -2.52 10.21
C PRO A 61 15.62 -1.02 10.26
N THR A 62 14.59 -0.24 10.61
CA THR A 62 14.71 1.23 10.68
C THR A 62 15.58 1.67 11.85
N THR A 63 15.46 1.01 13.00
CA THR A 63 16.31 1.29 14.16
C THR A 63 17.76 0.92 13.88
N LEU A 64 17.99 -0.19 13.17
CA LEU A 64 19.33 -0.58 12.71
C LEU A 64 19.91 0.46 11.71
N ALA A 65 19.08 0.98 10.80
CA ALA A 65 19.49 2.06 9.90
C ALA A 65 19.93 3.32 10.67
N LEU A 66 19.15 3.71 11.69
CA LEU A 66 19.49 4.85 12.56
C LEU A 66 20.77 4.60 13.38
N ALA A 67 20.95 3.40 13.91
CA ALA A 67 22.17 3.01 14.65
C ALA A 67 23.40 3.03 13.73
N THR A 68 23.29 2.45 12.55
CA THR A 68 24.35 2.43 11.54
C THR A 68 24.69 3.85 11.03
N ALA A 69 23.66 4.69 10.81
CA ALA A 69 23.88 6.08 10.38
C ALA A 69 24.66 6.90 11.44
N LYS A 70 24.41 6.64 12.74
CA LYS A 70 25.17 7.25 13.84
C LYS A 70 26.59 6.71 13.95
N ARG A 71 26.82 5.44 13.59
CA ARG A 71 28.09 4.74 13.73
C ARG A 71 28.35 3.80 12.55
N PRO A 72 28.78 4.34 11.41
CA PRO A 72 28.98 3.55 10.19
C PRO A 72 30.02 2.43 10.34
N SER A 73 31.07 2.67 11.13
CA SER A 73 32.15 1.70 11.38
C SER A 73 31.68 0.44 12.12
N HIS A 74 30.65 0.56 12.97
CA HIS A 74 30.09 -0.55 13.73
C HIS A 74 28.83 -1.13 13.10
N GLY A 75 28.37 -0.59 11.99
CA GLY A 75 27.09 -0.97 11.36
C GLY A 75 26.98 -2.45 11.04
N TRP A 76 28.06 -3.07 10.51
CA TRP A 76 28.09 -4.51 10.23
C TRP A 76 28.03 -5.36 11.49
N THR A 77 28.77 -4.97 12.51
CA THR A 77 28.73 -5.63 13.82
C THR A 77 27.33 -5.55 14.44
N PHE A 78 26.67 -4.39 14.36
CA PHE A 78 25.27 -4.25 14.81
C PHE A 78 24.33 -5.17 14.01
N PHE A 79 24.49 -5.24 12.69
CA PHE A 79 23.71 -6.17 11.87
C PHE A 79 23.88 -7.61 12.33
N ILE A 80 25.12 -8.08 12.53
CA ILE A 80 25.38 -9.46 12.98
C ILE A 80 24.78 -9.71 14.36
N ILE A 81 25.05 -8.85 15.35
CA ILE A 81 24.55 -9.02 16.73
C ILE A 81 23.03 -9.06 16.73
N ILE A 82 22.38 -8.13 16.04
CA ILE A 82 20.92 -8.07 16.00
C ILE A 82 20.34 -9.29 15.26
N SER A 83 20.96 -9.72 14.16
CA SER A 83 20.54 -10.92 13.44
C SER A 83 20.69 -12.19 14.28
N LEU A 84 21.74 -12.31 15.10
CA LEU A 84 21.95 -13.43 16.02
C LEU A 84 20.96 -13.42 17.20
N LEU A 85 20.58 -12.24 17.69
CA LEU A 85 19.61 -12.11 18.78
C LEU A 85 18.16 -12.30 18.31
N VAL A 86 17.83 -11.70 17.15
CA VAL A 86 16.47 -11.67 16.61
C VAL A 86 16.18 -12.93 15.78
N GLY A 87 17.18 -13.50 15.11
CA GLY A 87 17.06 -14.68 14.25
C GLY A 87 16.38 -15.87 14.93
N PRO A 88 16.84 -16.30 16.13
CA PRO A 88 16.18 -17.38 16.87
C PRO A 88 14.74 -17.07 17.26
N VAL A 89 14.45 -15.83 17.65
CA VAL A 89 13.09 -15.40 18.03
C VAL A 89 12.15 -15.47 16.83
N ILE A 90 12.61 -14.96 15.68
CA ILE A 90 11.82 -15.00 14.43
C ILE A 90 11.76 -16.41 13.86
N GLY A 91 12.82 -17.19 14.00
CA GLY A 91 12.81 -18.62 13.64
C GLY A 91 11.78 -19.39 14.46
N LEU A 92 11.70 -19.13 15.77
CA LEU A 92 10.67 -19.70 16.64
C LEU A 92 9.26 -19.22 16.24
N ALA A 93 9.08 -17.93 15.95
CA ALA A 93 7.81 -17.38 15.47
C ALA A 93 7.39 -18.01 14.13
N SER A 94 8.36 -18.20 13.21
CA SER A 94 8.16 -18.90 11.93
C SER A 94 7.73 -20.36 12.16
N LEU A 95 8.42 -21.09 13.05
CA LEU A 95 8.07 -22.45 13.41
C LEU A 95 6.69 -22.52 14.07
N THR A 96 6.39 -21.60 14.98
CA THR A 96 5.08 -21.51 15.62
C THR A 96 3.97 -21.26 14.60
N MET A 97 4.18 -20.34 13.66
CA MET A 97 3.25 -20.09 12.56
C MET A 97 3.05 -21.35 11.69
N PHE A 98 4.11 -22.12 11.41
CA PHE A 98 4.05 -23.36 10.65
C PHE A 98 3.25 -24.45 11.38
N LEU A 99 3.50 -24.63 12.67
CA LEU A 99 2.84 -25.66 13.50
C LEU A 99 1.38 -25.32 13.79
N LEU A 100 1.08 -24.04 14.04
CA LEU A 100 -0.27 -23.55 14.34
C LEU A 100 -1.07 -23.19 13.06
N ALA A 101 -0.54 -23.45 11.86
CA ALA A 101 -1.22 -23.14 10.63
C ALA A 101 -2.66 -23.69 10.51
N PRO A 102 -2.98 -24.92 10.98
CA PRO A 102 -4.36 -25.41 10.98
C PRO A 102 -5.29 -24.54 11.84
N GLY A 103 -4.87 -24.23 13.09
CA GLY A 103 -5.66 -23.38 13.99
C GLY A 103 -5.81 -21.95 13.51
N ILE A 104 -4.78 -21.39 12.85
CA ILE A 104 -4.84 -20.07 12.22
C ILE A 104 -5.81 -20.10 11.03
N ALA A 105 -5.81 -21.15 10.23
CA ALA A 105 -6.73 -21.32 9.11
C ALA A 105 -8.18 -21.43 9.58
N ASP A 106 -8.45 -22.19 10.64
CA ASP A 106 -9.77 -22.31 11.26
C ASP A 106 -10.23 -20.94 11.83
N LEU A 107 -9.34 -20.19 12.48
CA LEU A 107 -9.61 -18.84 12.98
C LEU A 107 -10.00 -17.88 11.84
N LEU A 108 -9.33 -17.98 10.69
CA LEU A 108 -9.61 -17.18 9.49
C LEU A 108 -10.85 -17.65 8.70
N GLY A 109 -11.55 -18.68 9.17
CA GLY A 109 -12.80 -19.16 8.61
C GLY A 109 -12.66 -20.05 7.38
N ASN A 110 -11.45 -20.48 7.01
CA ASN A 110 -11.25 -21.37 5.87
C ASN A 110 -10.04 -22.29 6.05
N ARG A 111 -10.28 -23.58 6.24
CA ARG A 111 -9.24 -24.60 6.44
C ARG A 111 -8.30 -24.78 5.24
N ASN A 112 -8.73 -24.42 4.04
CA ASN A 112 -7.90 -24.46 2.83
C ASN A 112 -6.74 -23.43 2.86
N LEU A 113 -6.74 -22.50 3.83
CA LEU A 113 -5.64 -21.56 4.08
C LEU A 113 -4.42 -22.22 4.75
N GLU A 114 -4.58 -23.42 5.34
CA GLU A 114 -3.52 -24.08 6.11
C GLU A 114 -2.22 -24.17 5.33
N PHE A 115 -2.28 -24.66 4.09
CA PHE A 115 -1.08 -24.82 3.28
C PHE A 115 -0.47 -23.48 2.88
N ALA A 116 -1.29 -22.47 2.56
CA ALA A 116 -0.84 -21.12 2.25
C ALA A 116 -0.11 -20.47 3.45
N ILE A 117 -0.62 -20.66 4.67
CA ILE A 117 -0.01 -20.14 5.91
C ILE A 117 1.32 -20.88 6.19
N ARG A 118 1.36 -22.20 6.03
CA ARG A 118 2.60 -22.99 6.18
C ARG A 118 3.69 -22.53 5.21
N SER A 119 3.33 -22.23 3.96
CA SER A 119 4.28 -21.78 2.93
C SER A 119 4.83 -20.38 3.21
N LEU A 120 4.06 -19.52 3.88
CA LEU A 120 4.52 -18.20 4.28
C LEU A 120 5.34 -18.19 5.58
N ALA A 121 5.27 -19.25 6.39
CA ALA A 121 5.99 -19.31 7.65
C ALA A 121 7.52 -19.09 7.48
N PRO A 122 8.24 -19.79 6.58
CA PRO A 122 9.68 -19.54 6.39
C PRO A 122 9.96 -18.16 5.80
N ALA A 123 9.00 -17.55 5.09
CA ALA A 123 9.15 -16.18 4.58
C ALA A 123 9.28 -15.15 5.71
N LEU A 124 8.64 -15.39 6.88
CA LEU A 124 8.74 -14.52 8.03
C LEU A 124 10.21 -14.33 8.47
N ALA A 125 10.97 -15.43 8.54
CA ALA A 125 12.39 -15.38 8.88
C ALA A 125 13.23 -14.77 7.74
N ALA A 126 13.05 -15.24 6.52
CA ALA A 126 13.85 -14.80 5.37
C ALA A 126 13.67 -13.30 5.07
N VAL A 127 12.43 -12.79 5.05
CA VAL A 127 12.13 -11.37 4.78
C VAL A 127 12.58 -10.48 5.93
N THR A 128 12.50 -10.95 7.19
CA THR A 128 13.00 -10.17 8.32
C THR A 128 14.52 -10.01 8.26
N LEU A 129 15.28 -11.07 8.00
CA LEU A 129 16.73 -11.00 7.84
C LEU A 129 17.13 -10.11 6.65
N LEU A 130 16.45 -10.24 5.51
CA LEU A 130 16.64 -9.34 4.38
C LEU A 130 16.40 -7.88 4.75
N SER A 131 15.32 -7.61 5.51
CA SER A 131 14.98 -6.26 5.96
C SER A 131 16.02 -5.68 6.90
N LEU A 132 16.61 -6.48 7.79
CA LEU A 132 17.74 -6.07 8.64
C LEU A 132 18.96 -5.69 7.79
N LEU A 133 19.31 -6.50 6.79
CA LEU A 133 20.44 -6.21 5.90
C LEU A 133 20.19 -4.91 5.10
N ARG A 134 18.96 -4.69 4.63
CA ARG A 134 18.56 -3.41 4.02
C ARG A 134 18.67 -2.25 5.01
N GLY A 135 18.26 -2.45 6.26
CA GLY A 135 18.42 -1.45 7.33
C GLY A 135 19.88 -1.03 7.53
N TYR A 136 20.80 -1.99 7.58
CA TYR A 136 22.23 -1.72 7.61
C TYR A 136 22.70 -0.88 6.42
N LEU A 137 22.36 -1.31 5.19
CA LEU A 137 22.75 -0.59 3.95
C LEU A 137 22.10 0.79 3.85
N GLN A 138 20.87 0.96 4.37
CA GLN A 138 20.19 2.24 4.45
C GLN A 138 20.93 3.21 5.37
N GLY A 139 21.44 2.74 6.50
CA GLY A 139 22.30 3.52 7.40
C GLY A 139 23.58 4.00 6.73
N LEU A 140 24.13 3.20 5.80
CA LEU A 140 25.28 3.56 4.97
C LEU A 140 24.90 4.42 3.74
N LYS A 141 23.64 4.81 3.58
CA LYS A 141 23.12 5.59 2.43
C LYS A 141 23.26 4.88 1.08
N GLN A 142 23.32 3.55 1.06
CA GLN A 142 23.41 2.72 -0.16
C GLN A 142 22.03 2.52 -0.80
N ILE A 143 21.33 3.62 -1.10
CA ILE A 143 19.92 3.62 -1.51
C ILE A 143 19.71 2.89 -2.85
N THR A 144 20.66 3.05 -3.80
CA THR A 144 20.58 2.42 -5.12
C THR A 144 20.58 0.90 -5.04
N VAL A 145 21.48 0.33 -4.21
CA VAL A 145 21.60 -1.12 -4.07
C VAL A 145 20.37 -1.72 -3.41
N ILE A 146 19.79 -1.03 -2.42
CA ILE A 146 18.52 -1.41 -1.81
C ILE A 146 17.42 -1.42 -2.88
N ALA A 147 17.33 -0.36 -3.69
CA ALA A 147 16.34 -0.25 -4.74
C ALA A 147 16.41 -1.41 -5.76
N VAL A 148 17.63 -1.77 -6.20
CA VAL A 148 17.84 -2.93 -7.08
C VAL A 148 17.43 -4.22 -6.38
N SER A 149 17.78 -4.40 -5.10
CA SER A 149 17.37 -5.60 -4.34
C SER A 149 15.85 -5.75 -4.21
N GLU A 150 15.11 -4.65 -4.11
CA GLU A 150 13.64 -4.68 -4.08
C GLU A 150 13.06 -5.13 -5.42
N VAL A 151 13.64 -4.69 -6.54
CA VAL A 151 13.25 -5.13 -7.88
C VAL A 151 13.54 -6.62 -8.06
N VAL A 152 14.73 -7.09 -7.68
CA VAL A 152 15.12 -8.51 -7.74
C VAL A 152 14.17 -9.36 -6.90
N GLU A 153 13.90 -8.97 -5.66
CA GLU A 153 12.98 -9.67 -4.77
C GLU A 153 11.60 -9.84 -5.42
N GLN A 154 11.01 -8.75 -5.92
CA GLN A 154 9.67 -8.80 -6.52
C GLN A 154 9.64 -9.60 -7.81
N SER A 155 10.67 -9.46 -8.66
CA SER A 155 10.76 -10.22 -9.91
C SER A 155 10.86 -11.73 -9.66
N VAL A 156 11.75 -12.16 -8.77
CA VAL A 156 11.91 -13.58 -8.43
C VAL A 156 10.65 -14.11 -7.73
N ARG A 157 10.09 -13.34 -6.80
CA ARG A 157 8.89 -13.70 -6.07
C ARG A 157 7.73 -14.00 -7.01
N TYR A 158 7.40 -13.08 -7.94
CA TYR A 158 6.28 -13.29 -8.86
C TYR A 158 6.61 -14.30 -9.95
N ALA A 159 7.85 -14.38 -10.42
CA ALA A 159 8.24 -15.42 -11.37
C ALA A 159 8.05 -16.83 -10.78
N VAL A 160 8.54 -17.07 -9.55
CA VAL A 160 8.36 -18.36 -8.87
C VAL A 160 6.89 -18.60 -8.53
N LEU A 161 6.18 -17.60 -8.02
CA LEU A 161 4.76 -17.71 -7.68
C LEU A 161 3.93 -18.13 -8.90
N LEU A 162 4.05 -17.42 -10.02
CA LEU A 162 3.26 -17.70 -11.21
C LEU A 162 3.66 -19.03 -11.87
N LEU A 163 4.95 -19.36 -11.86
CA LEU A 163 5.43 -20.65 -12.38
C LEU A 163 4.85 -21.82 -11.58
N LEU A 164 4.93 -21.78 -10.24
CA LEU A 164 4.41 -22.84 -9.39
C LEU A 164 2.88 -22.95 -9.47
N VAL A 165 2.18 -21.83 -9.51
CA VAL A 165 0.72 -21.82 -9.70
C VAL A 165 0.38 -22.45 -11.05
N TRP A 166 1.07 -22.06 -12.13
CA TRP A 166 0.82 -22.61 -13.46
C TRP A 166 1.02 -24.14 -13.53
N GLN A 167 2.08 -24.64 -12.89
CA GLN A 167 2.39 -26.09 -12.89
C GLN A 167 1.44 -26.91 -12.02
N LEU A 168 0.90 -26.32 -10.96
CA LEU A 168 0.14 -27.05 -9.94
C LEU A 168 -1.35 -26.76 -9.95
N LEU A 169 -1.84 -25.97 -10.91
CA LEU A 169 -3.25 -25.59 -10.97
C LEU A 169 -4.18 -26.79 -11.06
N ASP A 170 -3.79 -27.84 -11.79
CA ASP A 170 -4.55 -29.09 -11.94
C ASP A 170 -4.64 -29.91 -10.65
N THR A 171 -3.80 -29.63 -9.64
CA THR A 171 -3.82 -30.34 -8.34
C THR A 171 -4.79 -29.73 -7.33
N GLY A 172 -5.42 -28.58 -7.67
CA GLY A 172 -6.34 -27.83 -6.83
C GLY A 172 -5.84 -26.42 -6.53
N ILE A 173 -6.79 -25.47 -6.46
CA ILE A 173 -6.51 -24.03 -6.30
C ILE A 173 -5.74 -23.74 -5.00
N GLU A 174 -6.16 -24.36 -3.88
CA GLU A 174 -5.51 -24.19 -2.57
C GLU A 174 -4.06 -24.65 -2.55
N ARG A 175 -3.75 -25.78 -3.24
CA ARG A 175 -2.37 -26.28 -3.35
C ARG A 175 -1.54 -25.41 -4.28
N ALA A 176 -2.08 -25.02 -5.43
CA ALA A 176 -1.39 -24.16 -6.37
C ALA A 176 -1.02 -22.82 -5.73
N VAL A 177 -1.97 -22.15 -5.07
CA VAL A 177 -1.73 -20.88 -4.34
C VAL A 177 -0.72 -21.08 -3.20
N GLY A 178 -0.88 -22.15 -2.41
CA GLY A 178 0.03 -22.47 -1.31
C GLY A 178 1.48 -22.66 -1.78
N TRP A 179 1.72 -23.49 -2.81
CA TRP A 179 3.06 -23.63 -3.38
C TRP A 179 3.58 -22.32 -4.00
N GLY A 180 2.73 -21.59 -4.70
CA GLY A 180 3.08 -20.28 -5.26
C GLY A 180 3.63 -19.30 -4.23
N LEU A 181 3.10 -19.33 -2.98
CA LEU A 181 3.54 -18.45 -1.90
C LEU A 181 5.00 -18.66 -1.46
N TYR A 182 5.63 -19.82 -1.76
CA TYR A 182 7.07 -20.00 -1.61
C TYR A 182 7.90 -19.03 -2.47
N GLY A 183 7.29 -18.43 -3.49
CA GLY A 183 7.89 -17.32 -4.22
C GLY A 183 8.34 -16.17 -3.30
N THR A 184 7.65 -15.95 -2.17
CA THR A 184 8.04 -14.92 -1.19
C THR A 184 9.37 -15.26 -0.52
N VAL A 185 9.60 -16.51 -0.17
CA VAL A 185 10.88 -17.00 0.39
C VAL A 185 11.97 -16.91 -0.67
N SER A 186 11.70 -17.39 -1.88
CA SER A 186 12.67 -17.41 -2.98
C SER A 186 13.14 -16.00 -3.35
N GLY A 187 12.20 -15.04 -3.44
CA GLY A 187 12.52 -13.64 -3.67
C GLY A 187 13.39 -13.04 -2.57
N ALA A 188 13.06 -13.33 -1.30
CA ALA A 188 13.83 -12.85 -0.17
C ALA A 188 15.25 -13.43 -0.14
N ILE A 189 15.42 -14.73 -0.42
CA ILE A 189 16.73 -15.38 -0.49
C ILE A 189 17.56 -14.80 -1.64
N ALA A 190 16.98 -14.64 -2.83
CA ALA A 190 17.68 -14.06 -3.98
C ALA A 190 18.16 -12.63 -3.70
N ALA A 191 17.32 -11.79 -3.13
CA ALA A 191 17.70 -10.43 -2.77
C ALA A 191 18.73 -10.38 -1.62
N PHE A 192 18.61 -11.27 -0.64
CA PHE A 192 19.59 -11.39 0.46
C PHE A 192 20.97 -11.82 -0.06
N ALA A 193 21.01 -12.85 -0.91
CA ALA A 193 22.25 -13.30 -1.55
C ALA A 193 22.89 -12.19 -2.38
N MET A 194 22.11 -11.47 -3.19
CA MET A 194 22.61 -10.32 -3.97
C MET A 194 23.23 -9.25 -3.06
N LEU A 195 22.56 -8.89 -1.96
CA LEU A 195 23.06 -7.85 -1.04
C LEU A 195 24.31 -8.29 -0.27
N THR A 196 24.39 -9.56 0.14
CA THR A 196 25.59 -10.11 0.81
C THR A 196 26.76 -10.17 -0.13
N LEU A 197 26.57 -10.58 -1.39
CA LEU A 197 27.61 -10.54 -2.42
C LEU A 197 28.07 -9.11 -2.67
N PHE A 198 27.13 -8.17 -2.83
CA PHE A 198 27.49 -6.76 -2.96
C PHE A 198 28.33 -6.26 -1.78
N HIS A 199 27.93 -6.60 -0.54
CA HIS A 199 28.69 -6.22 0.64
C HIS A 199 30.10 -6.82 0.62
N ALA A 200 30.24 -8.10 0.29
CA ALA A 200 31.54 -8.78 0.23
C ALA A 200 32.50 -8.15 -0.79
N PHE A 201 32.00 -7.78 -1.97
CA PHE A 201 32.83 -7.14 -3.02
C PHE A 201 33.04 -5.63 -2.84
N SER A 202 32.16 -4.96 -2.10
CA SER A 202 32.16 -3.51 -1.90
C SER A 202 32.89 -3.06 -0.64
N GLN A 203 33.67 -3.94 0.01
CA GLN A 203 34.45 -3.58 1.23
C GLN A 203 35.41 -2.45 0.98
N LYS A 204 34.94 -1.22 0.83
CA LYS A 204 35.72 -0.03 1.12
C LYS A 204 36.03 -0.05 2.61
N ARG A 205 37.31 -0.05 2.98
CA ARG A 205 37.74 0.05 4.37
C ARG A 205 37.06 1.25 5.01
N LEU A 206 36.02 0.96 5.80
CA LEU A 206 35.44 1.98 6.65
C LEU A 206 36.52 2.42 7.65
N PRO A 207 36.59 3.70 8.02
CA PRO A 207 37.54 4.18 9.00
C PRO A 207 37.52 3.31 10.25
N ALA A 208 38.69 3.01 10.81
CA ALA A 208 38.81 2.24 12.04
C ALA A 208 37.91 2.87 13.12
N ALA A 209 37.25 2.01 13.90
CA ALA A 209 36.32 2.43 14.94
C ALA A 209 37.06 3.32 15.95
N THR A 210 36.68 4.58 16.03
CA THR A 210 37.06 5.46 17.15
C THR A 210 36.38 4.99 18.41
N HIS A 211 37.00 5.21 19.57
CA HIS A 211 36.45 4.85 20.91
C HIS A 211 35.14 5.62 21.26
N GLU A 212 34.09 5.35 20.53
CA GLU A 212 32.77 5.95 20.79
C GLU A 212 31.97 5.06 21.74
N ARG A 213 31.32 5.67 22.77
CA ARG A 213 30.43 4.99 23.73
C ARG A 213 29.40 4.13 22.98
N SER A 214 29.22 2.87 23.42
CA SER A 214 28.22 1.95 22.85
C SER A 214 26.80 2.55 22.92
N LEU A 215 25.98 2.35 21.88
CA LEU A 215 24.57 2.74 21.94
C LEU A 215 23.85 1.86 22.98
N PRO A 216 23.07 2.44 23.91
CA PRO A 216 22.37 1.64 24.91
C PRO A 216 21.39 0.67 24.26
N ALA A 217 21.39 -0.60 24.66
CA ALA A 217 20.41 -1.59 24.19
C ALA A 217 18.97 -1.14 24.45
N SER A 218 18.72 -0.44 25.55
CA SER A 218 17.42 0.13 25.89
C SER A 218 16.93 1.15 24.86
N TRP A 219 17.81 1.96 24.29
CA TRP A 219 17.47 2.88 23.20
C TRP A 219 17.03 2.12 21.95
N PHE A 220 17.78 1.06 21.59
CA PHE A 220 17.46 0.25 20.41
C PHE A 220 16.08 -0.41 20.56
N ILE A 221 15.81 -1.05 21.70
CA ILE A 221 14.54 -1.73 21.99
C ILE A 221 13.38 -0.72 21.98
N LYS A 222 13.48 0.37 22.74
CA LYS A 222 12.42 1.39 22.80
C LYS A 222 12.11 1.99 21.44
N THR A 223 13.14 2.33 20.65
CA THR A 223 12.97 2.90 19.30
C THR A 223 12.34 1.88 18.36
N SER A 224 12.79 0.62 18.39
CA SER A 224 12.22 -0.44 17.57
C SER A 224 10.74 -0.69 17.87
N LEU A 225 10.37 -0.78 19.14
CA LEU A 225 8.99 -0.98 19.56
C LEU A 225 8.09 0.18 19.15
N LEU A 226 8.54 1.42 19.34
CA LEU A 226 7.77 2.60 18.94
C LEU A 226 7.53 2.64 17.42
N ILE A 227 8.57 2.36 16.63
CA ILE A 227 8.45 2.32 15.16
C ILE A 227 7.58 1.13 14.72
N SER A 228 7.74 -0.06 15.32
CA SER A 228 6.88 -1.21 15.04
C SER A 228 5.42 -0.89 15.34
N ALA A 229 5.10 -0.31 16.49
CA ALA A 229 3.74 0.05 16.87
C ALA A 229 3.08 1.00 15.86
N THR A 230 3.81 2.01 15.37
CA THR A 230 3.26 2.94 14.37
C THR A 230 3.07 2.29 12.99
N ARG A 231 3.96 1.40 12.59
CA ARG A 231 3.88 0.69 11.30
C ARG A 231 2.86 -0.45 11.29
N LEU A 232 2.52 -0.98 12.46
CA LEU A 232 1.60 -2.10 12.61
C LEU A 232 0.14 -1.72 12.31
N LEU A 233 -0.24 -0.45 12.41
CA LEU A 233 -1.64 0.00 12.35
C LEU A 233 -2.34 -0.42 11.06
N ILE A 234 -1.74 -0.20 9.89
CA ILE A 234 -2.35 -0.55 8.61
C ILE A 234 -2.38 -2.07 8.42
N PRO A 235 -1.27 -2.84 8.57
CA PRO A 235 -1.32 -4.29 8.49
C PRO A 235 -2.24 -4.94 9.52
N ALA A 236 -2.38 -4.35 10.72
CA ALA A 236 -3.35 -4.83 11.70
C ALA A 236 -4.79 -4.64 11.23
N SER A 237 -5.11 -3.50 10.61
CA SER A 237 -6.43 -3.28 10.01
C SER A 237 -6.72 -4.27 8.88
N GLU A 238 -5.76 -4.47 7.97
CA GLU A 238 -5.88 -5.45 6.87
C GLU A 238 -6.06 -6.89 7.38
N PHE A 239 -5.37 -7.24 8.47
CA PHE A 239 -5.53 -8.54 9.12
C PHE A 239 -6.90 -8.67 9.81
N ILE A 240 -7.38 -7.62 10.48
CA ILE A 240 -8.71 -7.61 11.09
C ILE A 240 -9.78 -7.78 10.01
N ASP A 241 -9.65 -7.12 8.86
CA ASP A 241 -10.57 -7.28 7.74
C ASP A 241 -10.52 -8.72 7.17
N ALA A 242 -9.33 -9.32 7.06
CA ALA A 242 -9.15 -10.69 6.62
C ALA A 242 -9.71 -11.75 7.60
N LEU A 243 -9.70 -11.43 8.87
CA LEU A 243 -10.33 -12.25 9.92
C LEU A 243 -11.85 -12.07 9.95
N LEU A 244 -12.31 -10.84 9.89
CA LEU A 244 -13.70 -10.48 10.17
C LEU A 244 -14.62 -10.75 8.98
N ILE A 245 -14.25 -10.32 7.78
CA ILE A 245 -15.15 -10.35 6.63
C ILE A 245 -15.53 -11.78 6.22
N PRO A 246 -14.58 -12.74 6.03
CA PRO A 246 -14.96 -14.11 5.70
C PRO A 246 -15.84 -14.75 6.78
N ASN A 247 -15.48 -14.59 8.06
CA ASN A 247 -16.26 -15.15 9.17
C ASN A 247 -17.69 -14.57 9.27
N ARG A 248 -17.86 -13.26 8.97
CA ARG A 248 -19.19 -12.63 8.96
C ARG A 248 -20.03 -13.05 7.74
N LEU A 249 -19.38 -13.29 6.59
CA LEU A 249 -20.04 -13.89 5.42
C LEU A 249 -20.53 -15.31 5.70
N LEU A 250 -19.72 -16.14 6.39
CA LEU A 250 -20.17 -17.45 6.87
C LEU A 250 -21.40 -17.33 7.78
N SER A 251 -21.40 -16.36 8.70
CA SER A 251 -22.54 -16.08 9.58
C SER A 251 -23.78 -15.62 8.82
N ALA A 252 -23.62 -15.00 7.65
CA ALA A 252 -24.70 -14.60 6.73
C ALA A 252 -25.25 -15.76 5.88
N GLY A 253 -24.69 -16.99 6.04
CA GLY A 253 -25.14 -18.19 5.35
C GLY A 253 -24.41 -18.51 4.04
N TYR A 254 -23.35 -17.77 3.70
CA TYR A 254 -22.50 -18.11 2.54
C TYR A 254 -21.63 -19.33 2.82
N SER A 255 -21.30 -20.10 1.78
CA SER A 255 -20.33 -21.20 1.89
C SER A 255 -18.90 -20.66 2.08
N THR A 256 -18.00 -21.47 2.60
CA THR A 256 -16.59 -21.12 2.80
C THR A 256 -15.91 -20.68 1.50
N SER A 257 -16.15 -21.39 0.39
CA SER A 257 -15.62 -21.05 -0.93
C SER A 257 -16.16 -19.69 -1.40
N THR A 258 -17.48 -19.48 -1.31
CA THR A 258 -18.12 -18.21 -1.68
C THR A 258 -17.63 -17.03 -0.83
N ALA A 259 -17.52 -17.22 0.49
CA ALA A 259 -17.02 -16.19 1.39
C ALA A 259 -15.57 -15.80 1.07
N THR A 260 -14.74 -16.80 0.77
CA THR A 260 -13.34 -16.58 0.35
C THR A 260 -13.28 -15.89 -1.01
N ALA A 261 -14.09 -16.29 -1.98
CA ALA A 261 -14.18 -15.66 -3.29
C ALA A 261 -14.65 -14.19 -3.17
N MET A 262 -15.68 -13.92 -2.38
CA MET A 262 -16.16 -12.55 -2.14
C MET A 262 -15.06 -11.68 -1.53
N TYR A 263 -14.31 -12.19 -0.56
CA TYR A 263 -13.16 -11.46 -0.01
C TYR A 263 -12.08 -11.21 -1.08
N GLY A 264 -11.83 -12.18 -1.96
CA GLY A 264 -10.95 -12.07 -3.11
C GLY A 264 -11.36 -10.98 -4.09
N VAL A 265 -12.65 -10.89 -4.41
CA VAL A 265 -13.22 -9.83 -5.26
C VAL A 265 -13.04 -8.46 -4.61
N ILE A 266 -13.28 -8.34 -3.29
CA ILE A 266 -13.14 -7.06 -2.57
C ILE A 266 -11.66 -6.63 -2.54
N TYR A 267 -10.79 -7.43 -1.87
CA TYR A 267 -9.40 -7.04 -1.56
C TYR A 267 -8.39 -7.48 -2.61
N GLY A 268 -8.65 -8.57 -3.30
CA GLY A 268 -7.77 -9.10 -4.35
C GLY A 268 -7.93 -8.39 -5.69
N MET A 269 -9.11 -7.84 -5.98
CA MET A 269 -9.43 -7.20 -7.26
C MET A 269 -9.83 -5.74 -7.06
N GLY A 270 -10.99 -5.44 -6.47
CA GLY A 270 -11.61 -4.12 -6.42
C GLY A 270 -10.75 -3.07 -5.72
N VAL A 271 -10.30 -3.36 -4.49
CA VAL A 271 -9.47 -2.45 -3.68
C VAL A 271 -8.16 -2.10 -4.40
N ILE A 272 -7.53 -3.06 -5.09
CA ILE A 272 -6.28 -2.81 -5.82
C ILE A 272 -6.47 -1.77 -6.92
N VAL A 273 -7.55 -1.88 -7.70
CA VAL A 273 -7.85 -0.94 -8.79
C VAL A 273 -8.17 0.44 -8.20
N VAL A 274 -9.01 0.49 -7.18
CA VAL A 274 -9.49 1.72 -6.55
C VAL A 274 -8.36 2.50 -5.85
N TYR A 275 -7.42 1.81 -5.20
CA TYR A 275 -6.29 2.48 -4.54
C TYR A 275 -5.12 2.82 -5.49
N THR A 276 -5.11 2.32 -6.72
CA THR A 276 -4.04 2.64 -7.70
C THR A 276 -3.89 4.16 -7.95
N PRO A 277 -4.94 4.97 -8.15
CA PRO A 277 -4.80 6.41 -8.32
C PRO A 277 -4.19 7.13 -7.10
N THR A 278 -4.32 6.57 -5.89
CA THR A 278 -3.78 7.19 -4.67
C THR A 278 -2.25 7.19 -4.63
N LEU A 279 -1.60 6.40 -5.47
CA LEU A 279 -0.13 6.44 -5.63
C LEU A 279 0.36 7.82 -6.05
N LEU A 280 -0.42 8.54 -6.87
CA LEU A 280 -0.05 9.89 -7.30
C LEU A 280 -0.22 10.91 -6.17
N THR A 281 -1.30 10.82 -5.39
CA THR A 281 -1.51 11.70 -4.22
C THR A 281 -0.48 11.45 -3.11
N GLY A 282 -0.09 10.19 -2.90
CA GLY A 282 1.01 9.82 -2.01
C GLY A 282 2.35 10.42 -2.46
N ALA A 283 2.70 10.28 -3.72
CA ALA A 283 3.91 10.89 -4.29
C ALA A 283 3.92 12.43 -4.16
N LEU A 284 2.77 13.07 -4.41
CA LEU A 284 2.59 14.50 -4.23
C LEU A 284 2.80 14.91 -2.76
N SER A 285 2.21 14.18 -1.82
CA SER A 285 2.35 14.40 -0.38
C SER A 285 3.81 14.32 0.07
N HIS A 286 4.54 13.30 -0.38
CA HIS A 286 5.97 13.16 -0.09
C HIS A 286 6.82 14.31 -0.63
N THR A 287 6.53 14.77 -1.85
CA THR A 287 7.27 15.86 -2.50
C THR A 287 7.07 17.20 -1.79
N VAL A 288 5.85 17.47 -1.31
CA VAL A 288 5.47 18.76 -0.71
C VAL A 288 5.72 18.80 0.80
N SER A 289 5.84 17.65 1.47
CA SER A 289 6.01 17.58 2.93
C SER A 289 7.18 18.42 3.45
N ALA A 290 8.35 18.28 2.83
CA ALA A 290 9.55 19.05 3.20
C ALA A 290 9.36 20.55 3.00
N GLN A 291 8.70 20.97 1.91
CA GLN A 291 8.45 22.39 1.61
C GLN A 291 7.44 22.99 2.58
N LEU A 292 6.40 22.23 2.98
CA LEU A 292 5.43 22.64 3.99
C LEU A 292 6.10 22.80 5.36
N ALA A 293 6.92 21.84 5.78
CA ALA A 293 7.66 21.89 7.03
C ALA A 293 8.63 23.08 7.06
N ALA A 294 9.40 23.31 5.99
CA ALA A 294 10.29 24.45 5.90
C ALA A 294 9.56 25.79 5.96
N ALA A 295 8.43 25.92 5.22
CA ALA A 295 7.63 27.15 5.26
C ALA A 295 7.03 27.43 6.64
N TRP A 296 6.63 26.36 7.37
CA TRP A 296 6.13 26.46 8.74
C TRP A 296 7.23 26.87 9.73
N GLN A 297 8.39 26.20 9.69
CA GLN A 297 9.55 26.50 10.57
C GLN A 297 10.10 27.91 10.35
N GLN A 298 10.07 28.42 9.10
CA GLN A 298 10.47 29.80 8.77
C GLN A 298 9.42 30.85 9.16
N GLY A 299 8.28 30.47 9.74
CA GLY A 299 7.19 31.38 10.06
C GLY A 299 6.47 31.98 8.84
N ASN A 300 6.76 31.48 7.62
CA ASN A 300 6.16 31.99 6.38
C ASN A 300 4.76 31.40 6.17
N LEU A 301 3.79 31.91 6.93
CA LEU A 301 2.40 31.44 6.90
C LEU A 301 1.72 31.66 5.55
N ILE A 302 2.14 32.66 4.78
CA ILE A 302 1.57 32.95 3.45
C ILE A 302 1.96 31.81 2.49
N ARG A 303 3.25 31.47 2.43
CA ARG A 303 3.76 30.36 1.60
C ARG A 303 3.16 29.02 2.04
N TYR A 304 3.11 28.77 3.36
CA TYR A 304 2.50 27.55 3.91
C TYR A 304 1.03 27.40 3.50
N ARG A 305 0.22 28.45 3.65
CA ARG A 305 -1.19 28.45 3.25
C ARG A 305 -1.38 28.31 1.75
N ARG A 306 -0.53 28.93 0.93
CA ARG A 306 -0.56 28.80 -0.53
C ARG A 306 -0.28 27.36 -0.95
N LEU A 307 0.81 26.76 -0.46
CA LEU A 307 1.16 25.34 -0.74
C LEU A 307 0.04 24.40 -0.30
N SER A 308 -0.45 24.53 0.95
CA SER A 308 -1.53 23.69 1.46
C SER A 308 -2.80 23.75 0.60
N ARG A 309 -3.19 24.94 0.12
CA ARG A 309 -4.36 25.10 -0.76
C ARG A 309 -4.14 24.46 -2.14
N THR A 310 -2.96 24.63 -2.72
CA THR A 310 -2.63 24.08 -4.03
C THR A 310 -2.65 22.57 -4.00
N VAL A 311 -2.02 21.95 -2.98
CA VAL A 311 -1.96 20.48 -2.88
C VAL A 311 -3.33 19.87 -2.57
N LEU A 312 -4.13 20.53 -1.71
CA LEU A 312 -5.52 20.07 -1.47
C LEU A 312 -6.40 20.18 -2.70
N ARG A 313 -6.22 21.23 -3.51
CA ARG A 313 -6.95 21.36 -4.77
C ARG A 313 -6.51 20.30 -5.79
N ALA A 314 -5.21 20.03 -5.86
CA ALA A 314 -4.70 18.96 -6.72
C ALA A 314 -5.24 17.58 -6.31
N ALA A 315 -5.27 17.27 -5.01
CA ALA A 315 -5.87 16.05 -4.49
C ALA A 315 -7.38 15.94 -4.79
N TRP A 316 -8.10 17.08 -4.68
CA TRP A 316 -9.51 17.15 -5.06
C TRP A 316 -9.72 16.79 -6.53
N LEU A 317 -9.05 17.53 -7.43
CA LEU A 317 -9.24 17.36 -8.87
C LEU A 317 -8.82 15.96 -9.32
N TRP A 318 -7.67 15.47 -8.85
CA TRP A 318 -7.21 14.12 -9.17
C TRP A 318 -8.15 13.04 -8.64
N GLY A 319 -8.61 13.19 -7.40
CA GLY A 319 -9.57 12.26 -6.80
C GLY A 319 -10.92 12.25 -7.54
N LEU A 320 -11.38 13.41 -7.99
CA LEU A 320 -12.59 13.55 -8.78
C LEU A 320 -12.45 12.90 -10.17
N ILE A 321 -11.36 13.21 -10.88
CA ILE A 321 -11.04 12.62 -12.19
C ILE A 321 -11.00 11.10 -12.08
N SER A 322 -10.27 10.59 -11.11
CA SER A 322 -10.14 9.15 -10.88
C SER A 322 -11.47 8.51 -10.45
N GLY A 323 -12.24 9.19 -9.59
CA GLY A 323 -13.51 8.70 -9.08
C GLY A 323 -14.57 8.56 -10.17
N ILE A 324 -14.73 9.56 -11.04
CA ILE A 324 -15.65 9.49 -12.18
C ILE A 324 -15.24 8.37 -13.13
N PHE A 325 -13.95 8.27 -13.46
CA PHE A 325 -13.44 7.20 -14.32
C PHE A 325 -13.70 5.81 -13.74
N LEU A 326 -13.43 5.62 -12.44
CA LEU A 326 -13.67 4.36 -11.75
C LEU A 326 -15.16 4.00 -11.68
N TYR A 327 -16.03 4.98 -11.49
CA TYR A 327 -17.47 4.75 -11.42
C TYR A 327 -18.06 4.36 -12.76
N GLU A 328 -17.73 5.11 -13.81
CA GLU A 328 -18.27 4.94 -15.15
C GLU A 328 -17.67 3.72 -15.87
N CYS A 329 -16.36 3.47 -15.69
CA CYS A 329 -15.65 2.37 -16.35
C CYS A 329 -15.46 1.15 -15.43
N ALA A 330 -16.28 0.98 -14.39
CA ALA A 330 -16.10 -0.08 -13.39
C ALA A 330 -16.13 -1.49 -14.00
N ASP A 331 -17.07 -1.75 -14.88
CA ASP A 331 -17.28 -3.07 -15.49
C ASP A 331 -16.20 -3.37 -16.55
N GLU A 332 -15.83 -2.39 -17.35
CA GLU A 332 -14.75 -2.47 -18.34
C GLU A 332 -13.39 -2.70 -17.65
N LEU A 333 -13.12 -1.97 -16.56
CA LEU A 333 -11.91 -2.17 -15.76
C LEU A 333 -11.86 -3.57 -15.18
N SER A 334 -12.96 -4.06 -14.61
CA SER A 334 -13.05 -5.41 -14.09
C SER A 334 -12.78 -6.44 -15.18
N PHE A 335 -13.43 -6.31 -16.32
CA PHE A 335 -13.30 -7.23 -17.44
C PHE A 335 -11.89 -7.19 -18.06
N TYR A 336 -11.38 -6.01 -18.44
CA TYR A 336 -10.07 -5.92 -19.10
C TYR A 336 -8.89 -6.24 -18.18
N ILE A 337 -9.01 -5.96 -16.87
CA ILE A 337 -7.92 -6.28 -15.92
C ILE A 337 -7.99 -7.74 -15.48
N PHE A 338 -9.17 -8.23 -15.05
CA PHE A 338 -9.29 -9.53 -14.39
C PHE A 338 -10.00 -10.61 -15.22
N ASN A 339 -10.55 -10.27 -16.37
CA ASN A 339 -11.36 -11.15 -17.22
C ASN A 339 -12.64 -11.66 -16.50
N THR A 340 -13.21 -10.84 -15.62
CA THR A 340 -14.46 -11.10 -14.90
C THR A 340 -15.19 -9.79 -14.65
N ALA A 341 -16.52 -9.81 -14.59
CA ALA A 341 -17.33 -8.65 -14.26
C ALA A 341 -17.51 -8.44 -12.74
N GLU A 342 -17.13 -9.41 -11.91
CA GLU A 342 -17.47 -9.44 -10.49
C GLU A 342 -16.89 -8.26 -9.70
N ALA A 343 -15.67 -7.79 -10.05
CA ALA A 343 -15.05 -6.67 -9.36
C ALA A 343 -15.69 -5.31 -9.71
N GLY A 344 -16.48 -5.21 -10.80
CA GLY A 344 -17.11 -3.96 -11.24
C GLY A 344 -17.97 -3.32 -10.15
N ILE A 345 -18.77 -4.12 -9.43
CA ILE A 345 -19.62 -3.63 -8.34
C ILE A 345 -18.79 -3.02 -7.20
N ILE A 346 -17.66 -3.62 -6.84
CA ILE A 346 -16.75 -3.11 -5.80
C ILE A 346 -16.07 -1.83 -6.24
N ILE A 347 -15.58 -1.79 -7.49
CA ILE A 347 -14.93 -0.61 -8.07
C ILE A 347 -15.92 0.57 -8.05
N ARG A 348 -17.19 0.33 -8.41
CA ARG A 348 -18.24 1.35 -8.44
C ARG A 348 -18.60 1.84 -7.03
N TYR A 349 -18.76 0.96 -6.05
CA TYR A 349 -19.03 1.33 -4.67
C TYR A 349 -17.88 2.12 -4.02
N LEU A 350 -16.66 1.80 -4.36
CA LEU A 350 -15.46 2.44 -3.82
C LEU A 350 -14.91 3.59 -4.69
N ALA A 351 -15.61 3.98 -5.75
CA ALA A 351 -15.13 4.98 -6.71
C ALA A 351 -14.74 6.34 -6.09
N LEU A 352 -15.35 6.70 -4.94
CA LEU A 352 -15.00 7.93 -4.19
C LEU A 352 -13.75 7.80 -3.31
N VAL A 353 -13.24 6.59 -3.10
CA VAL A 353 -12.09 6.34 -2.21
C VAL A 353 -10.83 7.11 -2.63
N PRO A 354 -10.43 7.20 -3.91
CA PRO A 354 -9.24 7.98 -4.30
C PRO A 354 -9.33 9.45 -3.88
N MET A 355 -10.52 10.03 -3.92
CA MET A 355 -10.74 11.40 -3.47
C MET A 355 -10.60 11.52 -1.95
N ILE A 356 -11.24 10.64 -1.19
CA ILE A 356 -11.22 10.66 0.28
C ILE A 356 -9.79 10.41 0.79
N VAL A 357 -9.11 9.39 0.26
CA VAL A 357 -7.73 9.04 0.60
C VAL A 357 -6.77 10.18 0.23
N GLY A 358 -6.90 10.75 -0.98
CA GLY A 358 -6.08 11.87 -1.40
C GLY A 358 -6.18 13.06 -0.45
N PHE A 359 -7.38 13.40 0.00
CA PHE A 359 -7.59 14.44 1.02
C PHE A 359 -7.01 14.07 2.38
N ARG A 360 -7.19 12.82 2.82
CA ARG A 360 -6.66 12.33 4.08
C ARG A 360 -5.13 12.39 4.11
N GLU A 361 -4.47 11.88 3.07
CA GLU A 361 -3.00 11.89 2.97
C GLU A 361 -2.42 13.30 2.95
N VAL A 362 -2.97 14.18 2.12
CA VAL A 362 -2.53 15.57 2.05
C VAL A 362 -2.80 16.31 3.36
N SER A 363 -3.96 16.09 4.00
CA SER A 363 -4.28 16.68 5.30
C SER A 363 -3.34 16.20 6.40
N THR A 364 -2.98 14.91 6.40
CA THR A 364 -1.99 14.31 7.30
C THR A 364 -0.62 15.00 7.12
N CYS A 365 -0.18 15.15 5.87
CA CYS A 365 1.07 15.83 5.54
C CYS A 365 1.10 17.29 6.05
N ILE A 366 -0.01 18.03 5.88
CA ILE A 366 -0.17 19.41 6.36
C ILE A 366 -0.10 19.48 7.89
N LEU A 367 -0.70 18.52 8.60
CA LEU A 367 -0.68 18.46 10.06
C LEU A 367 0.71 18.07 10.58
N TRP A 368 1.39 17.12 9.96
CA TRP A 368 2.75 16.74 10.34
C TRP A 368 3.76 17.89 10.16
N ALA A 369 3.59 18.69 9.11
CA ALA A 369 4.42 19.88 8.91
C ALA A 369 4.28 20.91 10.03
N ARG A 370 3.23 20.83 10.88
CA ARG A 370 2.97 21.67 12.06
C ARG A 370 3.26 20.96 13.37
N ASP A 371 4.00 19.84 13.35
CA ASP A 371 4.28 18.97 14.50
C ASP A 371 3.01 18.38 15.17
N SER A 372 1.86 18.40 14.49
CA SER A 372 0.59 17.84 14.97
C SER A 372 0.45 16.39 14.54
N GLN A 373 1.25 15.49 15.13
CA GLN A 373 1.27 14.06 14.76
C GLN A 373 0.15 13.25 15.43
N LYS A 374 -0.30 13.66 16.61
CA LYS A 374 -1.30 12.92 17.39
C LYS A 374 -2.66 12.84 16.69
N GLN A 375 -3.08 13.88 16.03
CA GLN A 375 -4.41 13.98 15.45
C GLN A 375 -4.65 13.02 14.27
N PRO A 376 -3.77 12.91 13.26
CA PRO A 376 -3.92 11.88 12.21
C PRO A 376 -3.88 10.45 12.77
N LEU A 377 -3.07 10.21 13.81
CA LEU A 377 -2.99 8.90 14.46
C LEU A 377 -4.31 8.53 15.14
N VAL A 378 -4.86 9.44 15.95
CA VAL A 378 -6.16 9.24 16.60
C VAL A 378 -7.26 9.07 15.56
N GLY A 379 -7.25 9.89 14.49
CA GLY A 379 -8.21 9.77 13.40
C GLY A 379 -8.17 8.40 12.70
N LEU A 380 -6.97 7.87 12.48
CA LEU A 380 -6.81 6.54 11.90
C LEU A 380 -7.31 5.44 12.84
N LEU A 381 -6.95 5.49 14.13
CA LEU A 381 -7.39 4.51 15.12
C LEU A 381 -8.91 4.51 15.30
N THR A 382 -9.53 5.68 15.39
CA THR A 382 -10.99 5.80 15.48
C THR A 382 -11.67 5.34 14.18
N GLY A 383 -11.08 5.64 13.02
CA GLY A 383 -11.55 5.16 11.73
C GLY A 383 -11.53 3.63 11.63
N ILE A 384 -10.44 2.98 12.05
CA ILE A 384 -10.34 1.51 12.13
C ILE A 384 -11.43 0.97 13.05
N GLY A 385 -11.60 1.53 14.25
CA GLY A 385 -12.62 1.08 15.20
C GLY A 385 -14.04 1.18 14.63
N CYS A 386 -14.39 2.30 14.01
CA CYS A 386 -15.69 2.48 13.36
C CYS A 386 -15.89 1.51 12.18
N SER A 387 -14.85 1.32 11.35
CA SER A 387 -14.89 0.38 10.23
C SER A 387 -15.17 -1.04 10.69
N VAL A 388 -14.43 -1.53 11.71
CA VAL A 388 -14.62 -2.87 12.28
C VAL A 388 -16.03 -3.08 12.81
N VAL A 389 -16.59 -2.12 13.54
CA VAL A 389 -17.96 -2.21 14.07
C VAL A 389 -18.99 -2.28 12.94
N LEU A 390 -18.87 -1.41 11.92
CA LEU A 390 -19.79 -1.41 10.80
C LEU A 390 -19.69 -2.67 9.95
N GLN A 391 -18.48 -3.13 9.64
CA GLN A 391 -18.28 -4.39 8.92
C GLN A 391 -18.85 -5.58 9.70
N TYR A 392 -18.60 -5.63 11.01
CA TYR A 392 -19.11 -6.69 11.87
C TYR A 392 -20.65 -6.83 11.79
N ILE A 393 -21.35 -5.71 11.74
CA ILE A 393 -22.82 -5.68 11.67
C ILE A 393 -23.29 -5.91 10.24
N LEU A 394 -22.79 -5.13 9.27
CA LEU A 394 -23.35 -5.05 7.93
C LEU A 394 -23.02 -6.26 7.05
N VAL A 395 -21.80 -6.81 7.18
CA VAL A 395 -21.38 -7.96 6.36
C VAL A 395 -22.15 -9.23 6.73
N ALA A 396 -22.67 -9.33 7.95
CA ALA A 396 -23.48 -10.45 8.39
C ALA A 396 -24.93 -10.41 7.89
N ILE A 397 -25.38 -9.31 7.30
CA ILE A 397 -26.73 -9.20 6.74
C ILE A 397 -26.75 -9.91 5.38
N PRO A 398 -27.65 -10.91 5.16
CA PRO A 398 -27.75 -11.58 3.88
C PRO A 398 -27.95 -10.59 2.72
N GLY A 399 -27.19 -10.74 1.65
CA GLY A 399 -27.20 -9.83 0.49
C GLY A 399 -26.37 -8.54 0.63
N TRP A 400 -25.90 -8.19 1.83
CA TRP A 400 -25.11 -6.97 2.09
C TRP A 400 -23.60 -7.22 2.13
N GLY A 401 -23.11 -8.42 1.90
CA GLY A 401 -21.69 -8.78 2.06
C GLY A 401 -20.73 -7.81 1.37
N TYR A 402 -20.92 -7.54 0.08
CA TYR A 402 -20.12 -6.57 -0.67
C TYR A 402 -20.30 -5.14 -0.19
N LEU A 403 -21.57 -4.71 -0.04
CA LEU A 403 -21.90 -3.35 0.38
C LEU A 403 -21.39 -3.06 1.80
N GLY A 404 -21.60 -4.01 2.74
CA GLY A 404 -21.14 -3.89 4.11
C GLY A 404 -19.63 -3.71 4.23
N ALA A 405 -18.87 -4.50 3.47
CA ALA A 405 -17.41 -4.37 3.41
C ALA A 405 -16.98 -3.02 2.82
N CYS A 406 -17.60 -2.58 1.71
CA CYS A 406 -17.30 -1.29 1.09
C CYS A 406 -17.64 -0.11 2.01
N ILE A 407 -18.77 -0.15 2.75
CA ILE A 407 -19.10 0.87 3.74
C ILE A 407 -18.04 0.94 4.84
N GLY A 408 -17.55 -0.21 5.32
CA GLY A 408 -16.48 -0.25 6.31
C GLY A 408 -15.20 0.41 5.81
N ILE A 409 -14.73 0.06 4.60
CA ILE A 409 -13.55 0.64 3.97
C ILE A 409 -13.71 2.18 3.84
N MET A 410 -14.85 2.64 3.33
CA MET A 410 -15.12 4.07 3.20
C MET A 410 -15.17 4.78 4.55
N THR A 411 -15.74 4.14 5.56
CA THR A 411 -15.87 4.71 6.92
C THR A 411 -14.50 4.94 7.54
N LEU A 412 -13.58 3.99 7.42
CA LEU A 412 -12.20 4.16 7.89
C LEU A 412 -11.60 5.45 7.34
N GLU A 413 -11.64 5.61 6.03
CA GLU A 413 -11.04 6.74 5.33
C GLU A 413 -11.74 8.07 5.64
N LEU A 414 -13.09 8.07 5.70
CA LEU A 414 -13.90 9.25 6.02
C LEU A 414 -13.66 9.72 7.44
N VAL A 415 -13.69 8.83 8.44
CA VAL A 415 -13.49 9.20 9.85
C VAL A 415 -12.08 9.74 10.06
N ALA A 416 -11.07 9.09 9.48
CA ALA A 416 -9.69 9.58 9.53
C ALA A 416 -9.54 10.96 8.87
N LEU A 417 -10.20 11.20 7.72
CA LEU A 417 -10.24 12.49 7.05
C LEU A 417 -10.94 13.55 7.92
N MET A 418 -12.12 13.24 8.48
CA MET A 418 -12.88 14.19 9.33
C MET A 418 -12.07 14.60 10.57
N SER A 419 -11.39 13.67 11.20
CA SER A 419 -10.45 13.95 12.29
C SER A 419 -9.38 14.96 11.86
N ASN A 420 -8.73 14.72 10.71
CA ASN A 420 -7.73 15.63 10.17
C ASN A 420 -8.29 17.05 9.87
N MET A 421 -9.53 17.13 9.40
CA MET A 421 -10.20 18.39 9.10
C MET A 421 -10.58 19.19 10.36
N SER A 422 -10.94 18.53 11.45
CA SER A 422 -11.31 19.19 12.73
C SER A 422 -10.16 20.02 13.30
N GLY A 423 -8.92 19.56 13.21
CA GLY A 423 -7.74 20.35 13.61
C GLY A 423 -7.39 21.51 12.69
N ARG A 424 -7.94 21.53 11.48
CA ARG A 424 -7.71 22.58 10.48
C ARG A 424 -8.70 23.76 10.57
N ASN A 425 -9.89 23.55 11.11
CA ASN A 425 -11.00 24.53 11.08
C ASN A 425 -10.70 25.88 11.73
N ARG A 426 -9.64 26.02 12.50
CA ARG A 426 -9.21 27.32 13.05
C ARG A 426 -8.61 28.31 12.03
N ILE A 427 -8.47 27.94 10.73
CA ILE A 427 -7.71 28.74 9.75
C ILE A 427 -8.55 29.26 8.58
N HIS A 428 -9.80 28.80 8.32
CA HIS A 428 -10.49 29.16 7.08
C HIS A 428 -12.01 29.32 7.14
N ASN A 429 -12.48 30.53 6.87
CA ASN A 429 -13.90 30.92 6.74
C ASN A 429 -14.29 31.22 5.26
N THR A 430 -14.09 30.25 4.31
CA THR A 430 -14.47 30.44 2.90
C THR A 430 -15.32 29.26 2.38
N ARG A 431 -16.26 28.78 3.21
CA ARG A 431 -16.99 27.52 2.96
C ARG A 431 -17.88 27.54 1.69
N LYS A 432 -18.67 28.59 1.47
CA LYS A 432 -19.66 28.64 0.36
C LYS A 432 -19.01 28.74 -1.03
N ARG A 433 -18.01 29.61 -1.22
CA ARG A 433 -17.34 29.76 -2.52
C ARG A 433 -16.56 28.53 -2.94
N ASN A 434 -15.99 27.80 -1.99
CA ASN A 434 -15.25 26.57 -2.29
C ASN A 434 -16.19 25.43 -2.71
N LEU A 435 -17.39 25.35 -2.11
CA LEU A 435 -18.40 24.35 -2.49
C LEU A 435 -18.90 24.57 -3.92
N MET A 436 -19.22 25.83 -4.28
CA MET A 436 -19.65 26.17 -5.64
C MET A 436 -18.58 25.84 -6.69
N LEU A 437 -17.31 26.14 -6.38
CA LEU A 437 -16.20 25.80 -7.28
C LEU A 437 -15.99 24.29 -7.41
N ALA A 438 -16.22 23.53 -6.34
CA ALA A 438 -16.15 22.07 -6.34
C ALA A 438 -17.26 21.45 -7.22
N LEU A 439 -18.47 21.98 -7.15
CA LEU A 439 -19.59 21.56 -7.99
C LEU A 439 -19.32 21.88 -9.49
N VAL A 440 -18.74 23.05 -9.78
CA VAL A 440 -18.34 23.41 -11.15
C VAL A 440 -17.26 22.44 -11.67
N ASP A 441 -16.23 22.14 -10.85
CA ASP A 441 -15.20 21.18 -11.23
C ASP A 441 -15.81 19.78 -11.52
N LEU A 442 -16.78 19.33 -10.69
CA LEU A 442 -17.50 18.06 -10.90
C LEU A 442 -18.23 18.06 -12.26
N VAL A 443 -19.07 19.08 -12.51
CA VAL A 443 -19.86 19.16 -13.75
C VAL A 443 -18.95 19.21 -14.99
N ILE A 444 -17.85 19.94 -14.95
CA ILE A 444 -16.92 20.05 -16.07
C ILE A 444 -16.26 18.69 -16.37
N ILE A 445 -15.78 17.99 -15.35
CA ILE A 445 -15.06 16.71 -15.54
C ILE A 445 -16.04 15.62 -15.99
N ASP A 446 -17.23 15.58 -15.40
CA ASP A 446 -18.27 14.62 -15.75
C ASP A 446 -18.76 14.84 -17.20
N THR A 447 -19.08 16.08 -17.57
CA THR A 447 -19.47 16.44 -18.95
C THR A 447 -18.35 16.11 -19.96
N PHE A 448 -17.10 16.33 -19.56
CA PHE A 448 -15.94 15.97 -20.40
C PHE A 448 -15.84 14.46 -20.57
N TYR A 449 -16.04 13.68 -19.50
CA TYR A 449 -16.08 12.21 -19.59
C TYR A 449 -17.16 11.75 -20.60
N TRP A 450 -18.40 12.26 -20.47
CA TRP A 450 -19.50 11.93 -21.36
C TRP A 450 -19.20 12.27 -22.81
N GLY A 451 -18.62 13.45 -23.08
CA GLY A 451 -18.21 13.84 -24.42
C GLY A 451 -17.15 12.90 -25.03
N VAL A 452 -16.17 12.47 -24.23
CA VAL A 452 -15.15 11.50 -24.65
C VAL A 452 -15.77 10.11 -24.86
N SER A 453 -16.65 9.65 -23.96
CA SER A 453 -17.27 8.34 -24.06
C SER A 453 -18.18 8.22 -25.29
N MET A 454 -18.92 9.27 -25.65
CA MET A 454 -19.73 9.30 -26.88
C MET A 454 -18.89 9.18 -28.15
N THR A 455 -17.68 9.75 -28.17
CA THR A 455 -16.79 9.67 -29.35
C THR A 455 -16.10 8.30 -29.48
N PHE A 456 -15.89 7.60 -28.35
CA PHE A 456 -15.19 6.32 -28.29
C PHE A 456 -16.07 5.16 -27.82
N HIS A 457 -17.36 5.17 -28.11
CA HIS A 457 -18.33 4.19 -27.59
C HIS A 457 -17.79 2.75 -27.66
N PRO A 458 -17.63 2.04 -26.53
CA PRO A 458 -17.09 0.69 -26.52
C PRO A 458 -18.08 -0.27 -27.19
N SER A 459 -17.69 -0.87 -28.32
CA SER A 459 -18.40 -2.02 -28.89
C SER A 459 -17.81 -3.31 -28.33
N PRO A 460 -18.60 -4.37 -28.09
CA PRO A 460 -18.14 -5.58 -27.41
C PRO A 460 -17.17 -6.46 -28.21
N GLU A 461 -16.77 -6.08 -29.40
CA GLU A 461 -15.86 -6.85 -30.25
C GLU A 461 -14.39 -6.48 -30.03
N THR A 462 -13.47 -7.26 -30.60
CA THR A 462 -12.00 -7.23 -30.43
C THR A 462 -11.33 -5.84 -30.54
N ALA A 463 -12.01 -4.85 -31.10
CA ALA A 463 -11.60 -3.45 -31.08
C ALA A 463 -11.88 -2.71 -29.75
N GLY A 464 -12.57 -3.34 -28.79
CA GLY A 464 -13.02 -2.72 -27.54
C GLY A 464 -11.88 -2.28 -26.63
N LEU A 465 -10.84 -3.13 -26.46
CA LEU A 465 -9.69 -2.79 -25.60
C LEU A 465 -8.91 -1.58 -26.12
N LEU A 466 -8.61 -1.53 -27.42
CA LEU A 466 -7.90 -0.39 -28.01
C LEU A 466 -8.71 0.90 -27.88
N ARG A 467 -10.01 0.84 -28.15
CA ARG A 467 -10.91 2.01 -27.99
C ARG A 467 -10.98 2.44 -26.53
N PHE A 468 -11.08 1.49 -25.59
CA PHE A 468 -11.04 1.76 -24.14
C PHE A 468 -9.74 2.44 -23.72
N LEU A 469 -8.59 1.97 -24.22
CA LEU A 469 -7.29 2.57 -23.95
C LEU A 469 -7.18 3.99 -24.52
N PHE A 470 -7.67 4.22 -25.76
CA PHE A 470 -7.69 5.57 -26.35
C PHE A 470 -8.65 6.50 -25.60
N MET A 471 -9.85 6.04 -25.24
CA MET A 471 -10.79 6.79 -24.41
C MET A 471 -10.16 7.18 -23.06
N SER A 472 -9.53 6.23 -22.38
CA SER A 472 -8.84 6.45 -21.11
C SER A 472 -7.71 7.46 -21.27
N LEU A 473 -6.86 7.31 -22.29
CA LEU A 473 -5.76 8.23 -22.57
C LEU A 473 -6.26 9.65 -22.82
N PHE A 474 -7.31 9.79 -23.64
CA PHE A 474 -7.90 11.10 -23.97
C PHE A 474 -8.53 11.76 -22.74
N TYR A 475 -9.26 10.98 -21.94
CA TYR A 475 -9.85 11.45 -20.70
C TYR A 475 -8.80 11.93 -19.69
N PHE A 476 -7.77 11.13 -19.40
CA PHE A 476 -6.74 11.50 -18.45
C PHE A 476 -5.84 12.64 -18.93
N THR A 477 -5.55 12.75 -20.23
CA THR A 477 -4.76 13.86 -20.78
C THR A 477 -5.54 15.17 -20.72
N GLY A 478 -6.80 15.18 -21.16
CA GLY A 478 -7.64 16.37 -21.13
C GLY A 478 -7.98 16.85 -19.72
N SER A 479 -8.37 15.91 -18.83
CA SER A 479 -8.62 16.20 -17.41
C SER A 479 -7.35 16.63 -16.69
N GLY A 480 -6.19 16.04 -17.02
CA GLY A 480 -4.87 16.44 -16.51
C GLY A 480 -4.50 17.86 -16.94
N LEU A 481 -4.78 18.24 -18.18
CA LEU A 481 -4.60 19.61 -18.64
C LEU A 481 -5.51 20.59 -17.88
N TYR A 482 -6.78 20.24 -17.69
CA TYR A 482 -7.70 21.02 -16.85
C TYR A 482 -7.16 21.21 -15.42
N MET A 483 -6.70 20.13 -14.79
CA MET A 483 -6.10 20.17 -13.46
C MET A 483 -4.87 21.08 -13.43
N TYR A 484 -3.99 20.98 -14.42
CA TYR A 484 -2.81 21.83 -14.55
C TYR A 484 -3.19 23.31 -14.62
N LEU A 485 -4.08 23.69 -15.52
CA LEU A 485 -4.55 25.08 -15.69
C LEU A 485 -5.23 25.60 -14.40
N ARG A 486 -6.00 24.77 -13.73
CA ARG A 486 -6.75 25.13 -12.52
C ARG A 486 -5.86 25.28 -11.27
N CYS A 487 -4.78 24.48 -11.18
CA CYS A 487 -3.84 24.54 -10.06
C CYS A 487 -2.76 25.62 -10.25
N ILE A 488 -2.17 25.72 -11.44
CA ILE A 488 -0.96 26.53 -11.67
C ILE A 488 -1.29 27.97 -12.05
N ARG A 489 -2.27 28.21 -12.90
CA ARG A 489 -2.64 29.58 -13.31
C ARG A 489 -3.04 30.47 -12.14
N LYS A 490 -3.55 29.92 -11.03
CA LYS A 490 -3.86 30.64 -9.78
C LYS A 490 -2.71 30.69 -8.76
N SER A 491 -1.61 30.02 -9.00
CA SER A 491 -0.43 30.11 -8.14
C SER A 491 0.58 31.15 -8.65
N LEU A 492 0.45 31.55 -9.90
CA LEU A 492 1.27 32.58 -10.57
C LEU A 492 0.64 33.98 -10.48
N LEU A 493 -0.65 34.09 -10.19
CA LEU A 493 -1.37 35.29 -9.84
C LEU A 493 -1.54 35.39 -8.28
#